data_ce17f358c16051bad57551c257f0f8f6
#
_entry.id   ce17f358c16051bad57551c257f0f8f6
#
_cell.length_a   1.000
_cell.length_b   1.000
_cell.length_c   1.000
_cell.angle_alpha   90.00
_cell.angle_beta   90.00
_cell.angle_gamma   90.00
#
_symmetry.space_group_name_H-M   'P 1'
#
loop_
_entity.id
_entity.type
_entity.pdbx_description
1 polymer ?
#
loop_
_entity_poly.entity_id
_entity_poly.type
_entity_poly.pdbx_seq_one_letter_code
_entity_poly.pdbx_strand_id
1 'polypeptide(L)'
;SHGAQLLILDEPTSGLDPVVRAEMLDIFLEFISDGKRSILVSSHITSDLERIADYITFIHQGRLLMSKNKDELLYGYAIAKADRQTLHAVDSKLVEVIQDGSQALVNDREQFARRYPDILLDSLTLDEMMLMLCRNKQ
;
A
#
# COMPACT_ATOMS: atom_id res chain seq x y z
N SER A 1 18.15 13.91 18.65
CA SER A 1 17.81 13.33 19.93
C SER A 1 18.84 12.30 20.35
N HIS A 2 19.00 12.14 21.64
CA HIS A 2 19.96 11.20 22.18
C HIS A 2 19.53 9.77 21.92
N GLY A 3 20.41 8.98 21.29
CA GLY A 3 20.18 7.57 21.02
C GLY A 3 19.31 7.26 19.81
N ALA A 4 18.69 8.28 19.20
CA ALA A 4 17.90 8.06 18.00
C ALA A 4 18.80 8.05 16.76
N GLN A 5 18.58 7.11 15.88
CA GLN A 5 19.33 6.97 14.62
C GLN A 5 18.36 6.82 13.46
N LEU A 6 18.65 7.52 12.38
CA LEU A 6 17.88 7.42 11.14
C LEU A 6 18.83 7.01 10.00
N LEU A 7 18.49 5.92 9.35
CA LEU A 7 19.19 5.46 8.15
C LEU A 7 18.32 5.75 6.93
N ILE A 8 18.89 6.39 5.92
CA ILE A 8 18.17 6.73 4.70
C ILE A 8 18.77 5.93 3.54
N LEU A 9 17.94 5.13 2.88
CA LEU A 9 18.37 4.23 1.82
C LEU A 9 17.50 4.45 0.57
N ASP A 10 18.16 4.50 -0.59
CA ASP A 10 17.48 4.62 -1.88
C ASP A 10 17.70 3.34 -2.67
N GLU A 11 16.61 2.62 -2.97
CA GLU A 11 16.63 1.37 -3.72
C GLU A 11 17.67 0.37 -3.20
N PRO A 12 17.69 0.09 -1.88
CA PRO A 12 18.81 -0.67 -1.28
C PRO A 12 18.90 -2.14 -1.72
N THR A 13 17.78 -2.71 -2.21
CA THR A 13 17.74 -4.13 -2.62
C THR A 13 17.70 -4.30 -4.12
N SER A 14 17.75 -3.22 -4.88
CA SER A 14 17.68 -3.25 -6.34
C SER A 14 18.89 -4.01 -6.90
N GLY A 15 18.60 -4.92 -7.84
CA GLY A 15 19.65 -5.71 -8.49
C GLY A 15 20.16 -6.91 -7.70
N LEU A 16 19.65 -7.14 -6.49
CA LEU A 16 20.02 -8.30 -5.70
C LEU A 16 19.16 -9.50 -6.04
N ASP A 17 19.75 -10.71 -5.90
CA ASP A 17 18.95 -11.92 -6.07
C ASP A 17 17.99 -12.12 -4.88
N PRO A 18 16.97 -13.01 -5.01
CA PRO A 18 15.96 -13.15 -3.96
C PRO A 18 16.49 -13.56 -2.59
N VAL A 19 17.55 -14.37 -2.53
CA VAL A 19 18.12 -14.80 -1.26
C VAL A 19 18.80 -13.64 -0.56
N VAL A 20 19.64 -12.90 -1.29
CA VAL A 20 20.35 -11.75 -0.73
C VAL A 20 19.38 -10.66 -0.34
N ARG A 21 18.33 -10.43 -1.13
CA ARG A 21 17.26 -9.48 -0.76
C ARG A 21 16.62 -9.83 0.56
N ALA A 22 16.25 -11.10 0.74
CA ALA A 22 15.65 -11.56 1.98
C ALA A 22 16.56 -11.34 3.18
N GLU A 23 17.85 -11.61 3.02
CA GLU A 23 18.83 -11.39 4.07
C GLU A 23 18.98 -9.90 4.42
N MET A 24 18.98 -9.03 3.41
CA MET A 24 19.05 -7.58 3.63
C MET A 24 17.82 -7.07 4.37
N LEU A 25 16.65 -7.55 4.00
CA LEU A 25 15.41 -7.15 4.67
C LEU A 25 15.40 -7.59 6.13
N ASP A 26 15.92 -8.78 6.43
CA ASP A 26 16.04 -9.25 7.80
C ASP A 26 16.98 -8.37 8.61
N ILE A 27 18.09 -7.92 8.00
CA ILE A 27 19.03 -6.98 8.65
C ILE A 27 18.32 -5.66 8.96
N PHE A 28 17.50 -5.14 8.03
CA PHE A 28 16.77 -3.90 8.27
C PHE A 28 15.76 -4.06 9.43
N LEU A 29 15.05 -5.18 9.48
CA LEU A 29 14.12 -5.44 10.57
C LEU A 29 14.83 -5.54 11.91
N GLU A 30 15.98 -6.18 11.95
CA GLU A 30 16.79 -6.27 13.16
C GLU A 30 17.29 -4.89 13.60
N PHE A 31 17.71 -4.05 12.64
CA PHE A 31 18.18 -2.70 12.92
C PHE A 31 17.13 -1.85 13.64
N ILE A 32 15.84 -1.97 13.28
CA ILE A 32 14.77 -1.17 13.86
C ILE A 32 14.09 -1.83 15.06
N SER A 33 14.52 -3.03 15.44
CA SER A 33 13.81 -3.85 16.43
C SER A 33 13.77 -3.26 17.84
N ASP A 34 14.73 -2.40 18.19
CA ASP A 34 14.78 -1.80 19.53
C ASP A 34 13.90 -0.55 19.68
N GLY A 35 13.24 -0.12 18.62
CA GLY A 35 12.40 1.06 18.64
C GLY A 35 13.13 2.40 18.70
N LYS A 36 14.48 2.39 18.72
CA LYS A 36 15.30 3.59 18.79
C LYS A 36 15.87 4.00 17.43
N ARG A 37 15.78 3.13 16.45
CA ARG A 37 16.32 3.35 15.12
C ARG A 37 15.20 3.32 14.10
N SER A 38 15.36 4.12 13.06
CA SER A 38 14.38 4.21 11.98
C SER A 38 15.07 4.09 10.64
N ILE A 39 14.36 3.58 9.65
CA ILE A 39 14.85 3.53 8.28
C ILE A 39 13.83 4.20 7.38
N LEU A 40 14.30 5.12 6.55
CA LEU A 40 13.53 5.67 5.46
C LEU A 40 14.02 5.03 4.17
N VAL A 41 13.17 4.27 3.51
CA VAL A 41 13.54 3.50 2.32
C VAL A 41 12.67 3.95 1.15
N SER A 42 13.31 4.23 0.01
CA SER A 42 12.60 4.35 -1.26
C SER A 42 12.80 3.07 -2.05
N SER A 43 11.74 2.55 -2.66
CA SER A 43 11.80 1.34 -3.45
C SER A 43 10.61 1.25 -4.38
N HIS A 44 10.82 0.66 -5.57
CA HIS A 44 9.73 0.27 -6.44
C HIS A 44 9.39 -1.23 -6.28
N ILE A 45 10.08 -1.92 -5.38
CA ILE A 45 9.84 -3.34 -5.09
C ILE A 45 8.82 -3.41 -3.94
N THR A 46 7.54 -3.45 -4.30
CA THR A 46 6.46 -3.36 -3.32
C THR A 46 6.42 -4.51 -2.32
N SER A 47 6.84 -5.71 -2.74
CA SER A 47 6.91 -6.86 -1.84
C SER A 47 7.90 -6.65 -0.69
N ASP A 48 9.01 -5.94 -0.94
CA ASP A 48 9.95 -5.58 0.11
C ASP A 48 9.31 -4.63 1.12
N LEU A 49 8.56 -3.64 0.62
CA LEU A 49 7.88 -2.67 1.48
C LEU A 49 6.79 -3.33 2.31
N GLU A 50 6.05 -4.28 1.74
CA GLU A 50 5.04 -5.03 2.48
C GLU A 50 5.66 -5.79 3.66
N ARG A 51 6.89 -6.25 3.48
CA ARG A 51 7.59 -7.02 4.50
C ARG A 51 8.13 -6.15 5.65
N ILE A 52 8.72 -4.99 5.34
CA ILE A 52 9.50 -4.24 6.35
C ILE A 52 8.87 -2.93 6.81
N ALA A 53 7.97 -2.35 6.02
CA ALA A 53 7.48 -1.00 6.32
C ALA A 53 6.36 -0.99 7.35
N ASP A 54 6.35 0.03 8.20
CA ASP A 54 5.23 0.34 9.08
C ASP A 54 4.30 1.36 8.42
N TYR A 55 4.87 2.32 7.71
CA TYR A 55 4.16 3.37 6.97
C TYR A 55 4.55 3.33 5.51
N ILE A 56 3.57 3.53 4.65
CA ILE A 56 3.76 3.57 3.20
C ILE A 56 3.33 4.93 2.68
N THR A 57 4.17 5.53 1.86
CA THR A 57 3.87 6.78 1.16
C THR A 57 4.01 6.54 -0.33
N PHE A 58 2.95 6.80 -1.10
CA PHE A 58 2.98 6.72 -2.55
C PHE A 58 3.22 8.11 -3.14
N ILE A 59 4.23 8.21 -4.01
CA ILE A 59 4.57 9.44 -4.73
C ILE A 59 4.60 9.11 -6.22
N HIS A 60 3.96 9.96 -7.02
CA HIS A 60 3.93 9.78 -8.46
C HIS A 60 3.97 11.15 -9.14
N GLN A 61 4.91 11.33 -10.06
CA GLN A 61 5.08 12.58 -10.81
C GLN A 61 5.15 13.82 -9.90
N GLY A 62 5.91 13.70 -8.81
CA GLY A 62 6.11 14.80 -7.87
C GLY A 62 4.94 15.05 -6.93
N ARG A 63 3.91 14.20 -6.95
CA ARG A 63 2.73 14.36 -6.11
C ARG A 63 2.63 13.25 -5.08
N LEU A 64 2.23 13.63 -3.88
CA LEU A 64 1.91 12.67 -2.83
C LEU A 64 0.50 12.15 -3.08
N LEU A 65 0.36 10.86 -3.35
CA LEU A 65 -0.93 10.24 -3.60
C LEU A 65 -1.61 9.76 -2.33
N MET A 66 -0.82 9.20 -1.40
CA MET A 66 -1.33 8.62 -0.17
C MET A 66 -0.18 8.37 0.80
N SER A 67 -0.45 8.53 2.09
CA SER A 67 0.51 8.21 3.14
C SER A 67 -0.25 7.65 4.32
N LYS A 68 -0.04 6.36 4.63
CA LYS A 68 -0.80 5.66 5.66
C LYS A 68 0.01 4.53 6.26
N ASN A 69 -0.44 4.09 7.45
CA ASN A 69 0.03 2.86 8.06
C ASN A 69 -0.20 1.69 7.11
N LYS A 70 0.79 0.80 7.00
CA LYS A 70 0.72 -0.33 6.06
C LYS A 70 -0.48 -1.25 6.34
N ASP A 71 -0.75 -1.55 7.61
CA ASP A 71 -1.86 -2.44 7.96
C ASP A 71 -3.20 -1.81 7.58
N GLU A 72 -3.34 -0.50 7.74
CA GLU A 72 -4.52 0.23 7.30
C GLU A 72 -4.72 0.12 5.79
N LEU A 73 -3.64 0.19 5.02
CA LEU A 73 -3.71 0.02 3.57
C LEU A 73 -4.10 -1.40 3.18
N LEU A 74 -3.46 -2.40 3.77
CA LEU A 74 -3.65 -3.80 3.34
C LEU A 74 -4.94 -4.42 3.85
N TYR A 75 -5.42 -4.00 5.02
CA TYR A 75 -6.61 -4.59 5.64
C TYR A 75 -7.83 -3.69 5.59
N GLY A 76 -7.64 -2.37 5.52
CA GLY A 76 -8.74 -1.42 5.43
C GLY A 76 -9.19 -1.15 4.00
N TYR A 77 -8.32 -1.37 3.03
CA TYR A 77 -8.64 -1.20 1.62
C TYR A 77 -8.93 -2.54 0.96
N ALA A 78 -9.73 -2.52 -0.08
CA ALA A 78 -10.07 -3.72 -0.85
C ALA A 78 -10.45 -3.33 -2.27
N ILE A 79 -10.48 -4.32 -3.16
CA ILE A 79 -10.99 -4.16 -4.51
C ILE A 79 -12.40 -4.72 -4.56
N ALA A 80 -13.37 -3.86 -4.86
CA ALA A 80 -14.75 -4.27 -5.10
C ALA A 80 -14.91 -4.61 -6.58
N LYS A 81 -15.52 -5.75 -6.86
CA LYS A 81 -15.75 -6.23 -8.22
C LYS A 81 -17.24 -6.30 -8.50
N ALA A 82 -17.70 -5.50 -9.44
CA ALA A 82 -19.09 -5.44 -9.86
C ALA A 82 -19.17 -4.74 -11.21
N ASP A 83 -20.34 -4.72 -11.82
CA ASP A 83 -20.50 -3.96 -13.04
C ASP A 83 -20.46 -2.44 -12.76
N ARG A 84 -20.29 -1.68 -13.84
CA ARG A 84 -20.13 -0.23 -13.75
C ARG A 84 -21.31 0.45 -13.06
N GLN A 85 -22.51 0.01 -13.40
CA GLN A 85 -23.73 0.61 -12.84
C GLN A 85 -23.79 0.40 -11.33
N THR A 86 -23.49 -0.81 -10.87
CA THR A 86 -23.46 -1.14 -9.44
C THR A 86 -22.42 -0.30 -8.72
N LEU A 87 -21.22 -0.20 -9.26
CA LEU A 87 -20.12 0.56 -8.63
C LEU A 87 -20.42 2.05 -8.54
N HIS A 88 -21.09 2.61 -9.53
CA HIS A 88 -21.47 4.02 -9.50
C HIS A 88 -22.63 4.31 -8.55
N ALA A 89 -23.37 3.29 -8.14
CA ALA A 89 -24.49 3.44 -7.21
C ALA A 89 -24.09 3.37 -5.74
N VAL A 90 -22.87 2.92 -5.42
CA VAL A 90 -22.42 2.84 -4.04
C VAL A 90 -22.03 4.23 -3.51
N ASP A 91 -21.95 4.35 -2.18
CA ASP A 91 -21.58 5.60 -1.52
C ASP A 91 -20.17 6.03 -1.97
N SER A 92 -20.09 7.19 -2.61
CA SER A 92 -18.82 7.72 -3.13
C SER A 92 -17.78 7.98 -2.06
N LYS A 93 -18.17 8.13 -0.80
CA LYS A 93 -17.24 8.32 0.30
C LYS A 93 -16.43 7.06 0.61
N LEU A 94 -16.95 5.90 0.22
CA LEU A 94 -16.28 4.62 0.43
C LEU A 94 -15.41 4.20 -0.74
N VAL A 95 -15.41 4.96 -1.83
CA VAL A 95 -14.70 4.62 -3.06
C VAL A 95 -13.63 5.67 -3.37
N GLU A 96 -12.39 5.23 -3.54
CA GLU A 96 -11.27 6.11 -3.94
C GLU A 96 -11.17 6.20 -5.47
N VAL A 97 -11.31 5.07 -6.16
CA VAL A 97 -11.06 4.95 -7.60
C VAL A 97 -12.03 3.92 -8.17
N ILE A 98 -12.59 4.20 -9.35
CA ILE A 98 -13.28 3.19 -10.17
C ILE A 98 -12.44 3.00 -11.42
N GLN A 99 -12.02 1.75 -11.68
CA GLN A 99 -11.16 1.42 -12.81
C GLN A 99 -11.89 0.54 -13.81
N ASP A 100 -11.84 0.94 -15.08
CA ASP A 100 -12.42 0.19 -16.21
C ASP A 100 -13.90 -0.18 -16.04
N GLY A 101 -14.60 0.46 -15.11
CA GLY A 101 -16.00 0.23 -14.87
C GLY A 101 -16.35 -1.10 -14.21
N SER A 102 -15.36 -1.90 -13.83
CA SER A 102 -15.59 -3.23 -13.24
C SER A 102 -14.90 -3.45 -11.91
N GLN A 103 -14.02 -2.55 -11.50
CA GLN A 103 -13.29 -2.63 -10.23
C GLN A 103 -13.27 -1.27 -9.55
N ALA A 104 -13.37 -1.28 -8.23
CA ALA A 104 -13.26 -0.07 -7.44
C ALA A 104 -12.32 -0.30 -6.25
N LEU A 105 -11.50 0.71 -5.97
CA LEU A 105 -10.70 0.72 -4.75
C LEU A 105 -11.57 1.31 -3.65
N VAL A 106 -11.87 0.52 -2.63
CA VAL A 106 -12.67 0.95 -1.50
C VAL A 106 -11.79 1.20 -0.28
N ASN A 107 -12.12 2.20 0.51
CA ASN A 107 -11.26 2.70 1.58
C ASN A 107 -11.65 2.22 2.98
N ASP A 108 -12.79 1.56 3.14
CA ASP A 108 -13.22 1.01 4.42
C ASP A 108 -13.90 -0.33 4.15
N ARG A 109 -13.07 -1.37 4.09
CA ARG A 109 -13.52 -2.72 3.73
C ARG A 109 -14.65 -3.20 4.62
N GLU A 110 -14.52 -2.99 5.93
CA GLU A 110 -15.50 -3.49 6.88
C GLU A 110 -16.86 -2.82 6.71
N GLN A 111 -16.87 -1.50 6.63
CA GLN A 111 -18.12 -0.75 6.42
C GLN A 111 -18.73 -1.06 5.07
N PHE A 112 -17.91 -1.16 4.03
CA PHE A 112 -18.38 -1.50 2.69
C PHE A 112 -19.05 -2.86 2.66
N ALA A 113 -18.42 -3.86 3.29
CA ALA A 113 -18.96 -5.22 3.34
C ALA A 113 -20.31 -5.28 4.07
N ARG A 114 -20.46 -4.47 5.12
CA ARG A 114 -21.74 -4.41 5.85
C ARG A 114 -22.85 -3.77 5.03
N ARG A 115 -22.52 -2.70 4.29
CA ARG A 115 -23.52 -1.96 3.50
C ARG A 115 -23.85 -2.63 2.17
N TYR A 116 -22.89 -3.30 1.57
CA TYR A 116 -23.03 -3.91 0.26
C TYR A 116 -22.59 -5.38 0.30
N PRO A 117 -23.32 -6.23 1.04
CA PRO A 117 -22.86 -7.62 1.25
C PRO A 117 -22.84 -8.48 -0.01
N ASP A 118 -23.54 -8.06 -1.07
CA ASP A 118 -23.59 -8.82 -2.32
C ASP A 118 -22.45 -8.48 -3.28
N ILE A 119 -21.66 -7.44 -2.98
CA ILE A 119 -20.54 -7.06 -3.83
C ILE A 119 -19.30 -7.80 -3.37
N LEU A 120 -18.63 -8.49 -4.31
CA LEU A 120 -17.41 -9.24 -4.02
C LEU A 120 -16.26 -8.28 -3.70
N LEU A 121 -15.56 -8.56 -2.60
CA LEU A 121 -14.37 -7.83 -2.19
C LEU A 121 -13.16 -8.75 -2.23
N ASP A 122 -12.08 -8.29 -2.86
CA ASP A 122 -10.79 -8.99 -2.84
C ASP A 122 -9.78 -8.15 -2.08
N SER A 123 -8.85 -8.83 -1.42
CA SER A 123 -7.65 -8.19 -0.88
C SER A 123 -6.76 -7.73 -2.02
N LEU A 124 -5.96 -6.70 -1.76
CA LEU A 124 -5.05 -6.19 -2.78
C LEU A 124 -3.64 -6.07 -2.22
N THR A 125 -2.66 -6.08 -3.14
CA THR A 125 -1.27 -5.83 -2.82
C THR A 125 -0.98 -4.33 -2.93
N LEU A 126 0.17 -3.89 -2.39
CA LEU A 126 0.62 -2.51 -2.58
C LEU A 126 0.81 -2.18 -4.06
N ASP A 127 1.28 -3.15 -4.84
CA ASP A 127 1.48 -2.96 -6.28
C ASP A 127 0.17 -2.65 -7.00
N GLU A 128 -0.86 -3.43 -6.71
CA GLU A 128 -2.20 -3.21 -7.27
C GLU A 128 -2.76 -1.84 -6.86
N MET A 129 -2.60 -1.46 -5.60
CA MET A 129 -3.05 -0.17 -5.10
C MET A 129 -2.36 0.98 -5.82
N MET A 130 -1.03 0.89 -5.97
CA MET A 130 -0.26 1.91 -6.67
C MET A 130 -0.71 2.06 -8.12
N LEU A 131 -0.93 0.95 -8.82
CA LEU A 131 -1.40 0.99 -10.20
C LEU A 131 -2.76 1.66 -10.32
N MET A 132 -3.70 1.34 -9.44
CA MET A 132 -5.02 1.95 -9.47
C MET A 132 -4.96 3.45 -9.17
N LEU A 133 -4.19 3.86 -8.18
CA LEU A 133 -4.03 5.27 -7.82
C LEU A 133 -3.33 6.06 -8.93
N CYS A 134 -2.28 5.52 -9.52
CA CYS A 134 -1.52 6.21 -10.57
C CYS A 134 -2.34 6.39 -11.83
N ARG A 135 -3.06 5.36 -12.28
CA ARG A 135 -3.87 5.44 -13.49
C ARG A 135 -4.99 6.47 -13.39
N ASN A 136 -5.57 6.60 -12.20
CA ASN A 136 -6.68 7.50 -11.99
C ASN A 136 -6.24 8.95 -11.75
N LYS A 137 -4.97 9.17 -11.41
CA LYS A 137 -4.44 10.50 -11.12
C LYS A 137 -3.71 11.14 -12.31
N GLN A 138 -3.71 10.49 -13.45
CA GLN A 138 -3.11 11.05 -14.66
C GLN A 138 -3.95 12.17 -15.25
#